data_709930159caed9de86d778f03a8f461f
#
_entry.id   709930159caed9de86d778f03a8f461f
#
_cell.length_a   1.000
_cell.length_b   1.000
_cell.length_c   1.000
_cell.angle_alpha   90.00
_cell.angle_beta   90.00
_cell.angle_gamma   90.00
#
_symmetry.space_group_name_H-M   'P 1'
#
loop_
_entity.id
_entity.type
_entity.pdbx_description
1 polymer ?
#
loop_
_entity_poly.entity_id
_entity_poly.type
_entity_poly.pdbx_seq_one_letter_code
_entity_poly.pdbx_strand_id
1 'polypeptide(L)'
;MRVSCSIQIYDTTTGKLIESARFRGQDTSASREGSATGDGATLTKITDRLAADIVTRIVDVIYPAKVAAKLGTQVTINRGEGAGVAVGQTWVVFGLGEEITDPDTGEKLGRNEAEVGKIRIARVTPKLSYGEATEDTGIAVGNIVRPQRASEASEVPPAAPGPGTGQKPKDVTDKVKGDL
;
A
#
# COMPACT_ATOMS: atom_id res chain seq x y z
N MET A 1 -5.17 8.77 -22.63
CA MET A 1 -5.88 9.67 -21.69
C MET A 1 -5.45 9.34 -20.27
N ARG A 2 -5.32 10.33 -19.37
CA ARG A 2 -4.97 10.14 -17.95
C ARG A 2 -5.98 10.85 -17.07
N VAL A 3 -6.43 10.16 -16.02
CA VAL A 3 -7.33 10.70 -15.00
C VAL A 3 -6.71 10.46 -13.63
N SER A 4 -6.76 11.44 -12.74
CA SER A 4 -6.31 11.29 -11.36
C SER A 4 -7.40 11.74 -10.40
N CYS A 5 -7.57 11.00 -9.30
CA CYS A 5 -8.52 11.28 -8.23
C CYS A 5 -7.79 11.16 -6.88
N SER A 6 -8.12 12.04 -5.95
CA SER A 6 -7.68 11.94 -4.56
C SER A 6 -8.89 11.70 -3.68
N ILE A 7 -8.79 10.75 -2.75
CA ILE A 7 -9.83 10.51 -1.75
C ILE A 7 -9.25 10.71 -0.36
N GLN A 8 -10.09 11.15 0.56
CA GLN A 8 -9.79 11.24 1.98
C GLN A 8 -10.94 10.60 2.76
N ILE A 9 -10.61 9.75 3.71
CA ILE A 9 -11.57 9.04 4.55
C ILE A 9 -11.44 9.62 5.95
N TYR A 10 -12.54 10.14 6.49
CA TYR A 10 -12.61 10.71 7.83
C TYR A 10 -13.51 9.89 8.73
N ASP A 11 -13.13 9.73 9.97
CA ASP A 11 -14.02 9.29 11.03
C ASP A 11 -14.98 10.43 11.37
N THR A 12 -16.26 10.24 11.09
CA THR A 12 -17.29 11.27 11.32
C THR A 12 -17.58 11.52 12.80
N THR A 13 -17.20 10.61 13.69
CA THR A 13 -17.39 10.75 15.13
C THR A 13 -16.29 11.61 15.74
N THR A 14 -15.06 11.43 15.30
CA THR A 14 -13.89 12.11 15.87
C THR A 14 -13.36 13.23 14.97
N GLY A 15 -13.81 13.33 13.72
CA GLY A 15 -13.30 14.27 12.73
C GLY A 15 -11.88 13.96 12.22
N LYS A 16 -11.31 12.82 12.61
CA LYS A 16 -9.95 12.45 12.23
C LYS A 16 -9.85 11.92 10.82
N LEU A 17 -8.74 12.25 10.15
CA LEU A 17 -8.37 11.66 8.89
C LEU A 17 -7.88 10.23 9.13
N ILE A 18 -8.60 9.23 8.59
CA ILE A 18 -8.22 7.81 8.66
C ILE A 18 -7.22 7.48 7.56
N GLU A 19 -7.48 7.95 6.33
CA GLU A 19 -6.69 7.60 5.17
C GLU A 19 -6.75 8.70 4.11
N SER A 20 -5.64 8.90 3.40
CA SER A 20 -5.57 9.74 2.20
C SER A 20 -4.91 8.95 1.09
N ALA A 21 -5.59 8.77 -0.03
CA ALA A 21 -5.09 8.00 -1.16
C ALA A 21 -5.29 8.73 -2.49
N ARG A 22 -4.32 8.57 -3.39
CA ARG A 22 -4.39 9.11 -4.75
C ARG A 22 -4.45 7.97 -5.75
N PHE A 23 -5.44 8.01 -6.63
CA PHE A 23 -5.64 7.05 -7.70
C PHE A 23 -5.32 7.69 -9.05
N ARG A 24 -4.72 6.90 -9.94
CA ARG A 24 -4.39 7.32 -11.30
C ARG A 24 -4.84 6.25 -12.27
N GLY A 25 -5.70 6.64 -13.19
CA GLY A 25 -6.11 5.81 -14.32
C GLY A 25 -5.47 6.31 -15.61
N GLN A 26 -4.96 5.41 -16.42
CA GLN A 26 -4.49 5.72 -17.76
C GLN A 26 -4.93 4.63 -18.73
N ASP A 27 -5.30 5.04 -19.93
CA ASP A 27 -5.49 4.15 -21.06
C ASP A 27 -4.55 4.58 -22.18
N THR A 28 -3.73 3.64 -22.65
CA THR A 28 -2.77 3.79 -23.74
C THR A 28 -3.29 3.18 -25.03
N SER A 29 -4.54 2.75 -25.08
CA SER A 29 -5.13 2.30 -26.35
C SER A 29 -5.02 3.45 -27.35
N ALA A 30 -4.20 3.21 -28.37
CA ALA A 30 -3.95 4.19 -29.42
C ALA A 30 -5.28 4.53 -30.10
N SER A 31 -5.72 5.77 -29.96
CA SER A 31 -6.79 6.32 -30.77
C SER A 31 -6.35 6.23 -32.22
N ARG A 32 -6.97 5.35 -33.02
CA ARG A 32 -6.87 5.48 -34.46
C ARG A 32 -7.46 6.83 -34.82
N GLU A 33 -6.65 7.66 -35.43
CA GLU A 33 -7.07 8.95 -35.96
C GLU A 33 -8.39 8.80 -36.74
N GLY A 34 -9.42 9.49 -36.31
CA GLY A 34 -10.68 9.64 -37.05
C GLY A 34 -11.99 9.27 -36.36
N SER A 35 -12.03 8.84 -35.09
CA SER A 35 -13.29 8.50 -34.43
C SER A 35 -13.55 9.39 -33.22
N ALA A 36 -14.40 10.40 -33.40
CA ALA A 36 -14.90 11.27 -32.31
C ALA A 36 -15.68 10.50 -31.21
N THR A 37 -15.97 9.23 -31.42
CA THR A 37 -16.73 8.36 -30.51
C THR A 37 -15.80 7.60 -29.52
N GLY A 38 -14.48 7.64 -29.73
CA GLY A 38 -13.51 6.87 -28.92
C GLY A 38 -13.28 7.40 -27.49
N ASP A 39 -13.40 8.72 -27.30
CA ASP A 39 -13.00 9.35 -26.03
C ASP A 39 -13.97 9.05 -24.88
N GLY A 40 -15.29 8.98 -25.16
CA GLY A 40 -16.30 8.68 -24.15
C GLY A 40 -16.20 7.26 -23.59
N ALA A 41 -16.03 6.26 -24.45
CA ALA A 41 -15.91 4.87 -24.02
C ALA A 41 -14.62 4.61 -23.23
N THR A 42 -13.53 5.26 -23.61
CA THR A 42 -12.24 5.19 -22.90
C THR A 42 -12.35 5.86 -21.54
N LEU A 43 -12.96 7.02 -21.45
CA LEU A 43 -13.21 7.72 -20.19
C LEU A 43 -14.05 6.87 -19.24
N THR A 44 -15.15 6.29 -19.72
CA THR A 44 -16.00 5.41 -18.91
C THR A 44 -15.21 4.23 -18.34
N LYS A 45 -14.43 3.53 -19.16
CA LYS A 45 -13.60 2.41 -18.68
C LYS A 45 -12.59 2.82 -17.60
N ILE A 46 -11.93 3.97 -17.79
CA ILE A 46 -10.98 4.49 -16.78
C ILE A 46 -11.73 4.83 -15.49
N THR A 47 -12.90 5.46 -15.59
CA THR A 47 -13.70 5.88 -14.43
C THR A 47 -14.24 4.67 -13.67
N ASP A 48 -14.76 3.65 -14.35
CA ASP A 48 -15.26 2.43 -13.74
C ASP A 48 -14.16 1.68 -13.00
N ARG A 49 -12.97 1.61 -13.60
CA ARG A 49 -11.81 0.99 -12.95
C ARG A 49 -11.36 1.76 -11.72
N LEU A 50 -11.26 3.08 -11.81
CA LEU A 50 -10.94 3.94 -10.67
C LEU A 50 -11.96 3.81 -9.56
N ALA A 51 -13.28 3.77 -9.90
CA ALA A 51 -14.32 3.59 -8.91
C ALA A 51 -14.20 2.24 -8.18
N ALA A 52 -13.93 1.15 -8.90
CA ALA A 52 -13.70 -0.16 -8.30
C ALA A 52 -12.47 -0.17 -7.37
N ASP A 53 -11.36 0.46 -7.79
CA ASP A 53 -10.15 0.57 -6.98
C ASP A 53 -10.41 1.38 -5.70
N ILE A 54 -11.16 2.48 -5.80
CA ILE A 54 -11.56 3.33 -4.67
C ILE A 54 -12.42 2.55 -3.67
N VAL A 55 -13.46 1.86 -4.16
CA VAL A 55 -14.34 1.05 -3.31
C VAL A 55 -13.54 -0.03 -2.58
N THR A 56 -12.67 -0.73 -3.29
CA THR A 56 -11.80 -1.75 -2.70
C THR A 56 -10.94 -1.15 -1.58
N ARG A 57 -10.33 0.02 -1.83
CA ARG A 57 -9.51 0.70 -0.82
C ARG A 57 -10.31 1.10 0.42
N ILE A 58 -11.49 1.67 0.24
CA ILE A 58 -12.38 2.06 1.35
C ILE A 58 -12.71 0.83 2.21
N VAL A 59 -13.09 -0.28 1.57
CA VAL A 59 -13.42 -1.52 2.28
C VAL A 59 -12.20 -2.08 3.02
N ASP A 60 -11.01 -2.04 2.42
CA ASP A 60 -9.79 -2.54 3.05
C ASP A 60 -9.36 -1.70 4.27
N VAL A 61 -9.62 -0.40 4.24
CA VAL A 61 -9.31 0.52 5.36
C VAL A 61 -10.29 0.33 6.52
N ILE A 62 -11.60 0.26 6.22
CA ILE A 62 -12.64 0.17 7.26
C ILE A 62 -12.76 -1.26 7.81
N TYR A 63 -12.66 -2.26 6.93
CA TYR A 63 -12.79 -3.68 7.28
C TYR A 63 -11.61 -4.47 6.67
N PRO A 64 -10.42 -4.42 7.26
CA PRO A 64 -9.27 -5.15 6.73
C PRO A 64 -9.53 -6.65 6.70
N ALA A 65 -9.06 -7.31 5.65
CA ALA A 65 -9.10 -8.77 5.57
C ALA A 65 -8.24 -9.36 6.69
N LYS A 66 -8.70 -10.46 7.30
CA LYS A 66 -8.02 -11.13 8.41
C LYS A 66 -7.94 -12.64 8.19
N VAL A 67 -6.91 -13.23 8.76
CA VAL A 67 -6.82 -14.67 8.91
C VAL A 67 -7.92 -15.13 9.86
N ALA A 68 -8.87 -15.91 9.36
CA ALA A 68 -10.00 -16.47 10.13
C ALA A 68 -9.65 -17.82 10.76
N ALA A 69 -8.84 -18.62 10.06
CA ALA A 69 -8.36 -19.91 10.56
C ALA A 69 -7.02 -20.28 9.90
N LYS A 70 -6.23 -21.10 10.59
CA LYS A 70 -5.00 -21.70 10.07
C LYS A 70 -4.94 -23.16 10.47
N LEU A 71 -4.64 -24.03 9.51
CA LEU A 71 -4.43 -25.46 9.74
C LEU A 71 -3.18 -25.91 8.94
N GLY A 72 -2.07 -26.08 9.63
CA GLY A 72 -0.80 -26.33 8.98
C GLY A 72 -0.42 -25.17 8.04
N THR A 73 -0.23 -25.47 6.75
CA THR A 73 0.03 -24.49 5.70
C THR A 73 -1.24 -23.85 5.12
N GLN A 74 -2.42 -24.42 5.40
CA GLN A 74 -3.68 -23.88 4.91
C GLN A 74 -4.13 -22.70 5.77
N VAL A 75 -4.38 -21.56 5.11
CA VAL A 75 -4.84 -20.32 5.74
C VAL A 75 -6.18 -19.94 5.14
N THR A 76 -7.16 -19.66 6.00
CA THR A 76 -8.48 -19.17 5.61
C THR A 76 -8.58 -17.69 5.92
N ILE A 77 -9.02 -16.89 4.95
CA ILE A 77 -9.24 -15.45 5.14
C ILE A 77 -10.73 -15.11 5.06
N ASN A 78 -11.16 -14.10 5.82
CA ASN A 78 -12.55 -13.63 5.90
C ASN A 78 -12.96 -12.75 4.71
N ARG A 79 -12.47 -13.07 3.52
CA ARG A 79 -12.80 -12.39 2.25
C ARG A 79 -13.18 -13.42 1.20
N GLY A 80 -14.19 -13.12 0.40
CA GLY A 80 -14.67 -13.97 -0.69
C GLY A 80 -14.73 -13.24 -2.03
N GLU A 81 -15.46 -13.82 -2.97
CA GLU A 81 -15.56 -13.34 -4.37
C GLU A 81 -15.95 -11.87 -4.50
N GLY A 82 -16.90 -11.38 -3.70
CA GLY A 82 -17.38 -9.99 -3.76
C GLY A 82 -16.37 -8.93 -3.31
N ALA A 83 -15.23 -9.34 -2.75
CA ALA A 83 -14.19 -8.45 -2.22
C ALA A 83 -12.93 -8.40 -3.10
N GLY A 84 -13.03 -8.80 -4.37
CA GLY A 84 -11.91 -8.71 -5.31
C GLY A 84 -10.82 -9.77 -5.13
N VAL A 85 -11.10 -10.84 -4.37
CA VAL A 85 -10.20 -11.98 -4.21
C VAL A 85 -10.33 -12.91 -5.41
N ALA A 86 -9.21 -13.29 -6.01
CA ALA A 86 -9.17 -14.25 -7.11
C ALA A 86 -8.17 -15.38 -6.83
N VAL A 87 -8.45 -16.56 -7.37
CA VAL A 87 -7.53 -17.71 -7.31
C VAL A 87 -6.21 -17.36 -7.97
N GLY A 88 -5.11 -17.77 -7.38
CA GLY A 88 -3.75 -17.53 -7.84
C GLY A 88 -3.14 -16.20 -7.37
N GLN A 89 -3.91 -15.31 -6.76
CA GLN A 89 -3.36 -14.09 -6.16
C GLN A 89 -2.45 -14.41 -4.97
N THR A 90 -1.41 -13.60 -4.81
CA THR A 90 -0.56 -13.62 -3.62
C THR A 90 -1.01 -12.51 -2.67
N TRP A 91 -1.10 -12.85 -1.39
CA TRP A 91 -1.46 -11.93 -0.32
C TRP A 91 -0.40 -11.96 0.76
N VAL A 92 -0.07 -10.78 1.30
CA VAL A 92 0.89 -10.60 2.40
C VAL A 92 0.13 -10.61 3.71
N VAL A 93 0.67 -11.32 4.70
CA VAL A 93 0.11 -11.43 6.05
C VAL A 93 0.93 -10.57 7.01
N PHE A 94 0.24 -9.70 7.74
CA PHE A 94 0.84 -8.81 8.73
C PHE A 94 0.42 -9.21 10.13
N GLY A 95 1.40 -9.53 10.96
CA GLY A 95 1.21 -9.72 12.39
C GLY A 95 1.00 -8.37 13.09
N LEU A 96 0.05 -8.33 14.01
CA LEU A 96 -0.21 -7.16 14.83
C LEU A 96 0.68 -7.22 16.08
N GLY A 97 1.61 -6.29 16.18
CA GLY A 97 2.46 -6.08 17.34
C GLY A 97 1.83 -5.18 18.39
N GLU A 98 2.67 -4.52 19.17
CA GLU A 98 2.27 -3.62 20.25
C GLU A 98 1.49 -2.42 19.73
N GLU A 99 0.62 -1.91 20.59
CA GLU A 99 -0.14 -0.69 20.34
C GLU A 99 0.80 0.53 20.47
N ILE A 100 0.80 1.36 19.42
CA ILE A 100 1.56 2.60 19.40
C ILE A 100 0.68 3.70 20.00
N THR A 101 1.15 4.27 21.10
CA THR A 101 0.48 5.37 21.79
C THR A 101 1.35 6.62 21.70
N ASP A 102 0.74 7.76 21.43
CA ASP A 102 1.42 9.05 21.43
C ASP A 102 1.90 9.36 22.86
N PRO A 103 3.19 9.60 23.09
CA PRO A 103 3.75 9.83 24.42
C PRO A 103 3.26 11.14 25.04
N ASP A 104 2.90 12.13 24.21
CA ASP A 104 2.49 13.46 24.71
C ASP A 104 0.99 13.55 25.00
N THR A 105 0.16 12.91 24.16
CA THR A 105 -1.30 13.00 24.25
C THR A 105 -1.94 11.77 24.86
N GLY A 106 -1.23 10.62 24.93
CA GLY A 106 -1.79 9.33 25.33
C GLY A 106 -2.74 8.73 24.31
N GLU A 107 -2.82 9.32 23.12
CA GLU A 107 -3.70 8.87 22.07
C GLU A 107 -3.17 7.60 21.39
N LYS A 108 -4.07 6.65 21.08
CA LYS A 108 -3.75 5.44 20.33
C LYS A 108 -3.57 5.78 18.85
N LEU A 109 -2.35 5.68 18.36
CA LEU A 109 -1.98 5.96 16.97
C LEU A 109 -2.17 4.74 16.05
N GLY A 110 -2.24 3.53 16.62
CA GLY A 110 -2.38 2.29 15.87
C GLY A 110 -1.62 1.14 16.48
N ARG A 111 -1.30 0.12 15.68
CA ARG A 111 -0.46 -1.01 16.08
C ARG A 111 0.71 -1.15 15.12
N ASN A 112 1.82 -1.61 15.66
CA ASN A 112 2.95 -2.01 14.83
C ASN A 112 2.55 -3.21 13.97
N GLU A 113 2.81 -3.16 12.68
CA GLU A 113 2.53 -4.25 11.75
C GLU A 113 3.86 -4.78 11.19
N ALA A 114 4.08 -6.07 11.31
CA ALA A 114 5.23 -6.74 10.74
C ALA A 114 4.77 -7.80 9.73
N GLU A 115 5.45 -7.92 8.59
CA GLU A 115 5.20 -9.00 7.65
C GLU A 115 5.59 -10.33 8.30
N VAL A 116 4.62 -11.25 8.41
CA VAL A 116 4.80 -12.56 9.03
C VAL A 116 4.59 -13.70 8.04
N GLY A 117 4.38 -13.39 6.79
CA GLY A 117 4.30 -14.40 5.75
C GLY A 117 3.50 -13.99 4.53
N LYS A 118 3.44 -14.91 3.57
CA LYS A 118 2.69 -14.75 2.33
C LYS A 118 1.82 -15.97 2.09
N ILE A 119 0.64 -15.74 1.52
CA ILE A 119 -0.29 -16.81 1.14
C ILE A 119 -0.64 -16.67 -0.34
N ARG A 120 -0.81 -17.80 -1.01
CA ARG A 120 -1.33 -17.87 -2.36
C ARG A 120 -2.76 -18.41 -2.32
N ILE A 121 -3.70 -17.67 -2.90
CA ILE A 121 -5.11 -18.06 -2.91
C ILE A 121 -5.30 -19.27 -3.82
N ALA A 122 -5.78 -20.39 -3.23
CA ALA A 122 -6.04 -21.63 -3.93
C ALA A 122 -7.53 -21.78 -4.29
N ARG A 123 -8.43 -21.28 -3.43
CA ARG A 123 -9.88 -21.39 -3.63
C ARG A 123 -10.61 -20.20 -3.05
N VAL A 124 -11.63 -19.72 -3.75
CA VAL A 124 -12.50 -18.63 -3.32
C VAL A 124 -13.94 -19.13 -3.19
N THR A 125 -14.64 -18.68 -2.17
CA THR A 125 -16.06 -18.91 -1.92
C THR A 125 -16.75 -17.56 -1.71
N PRO A 126 -18.07 -17.47 -1.67
CA PRO A 126 -18.76 -16.19 -1.52
C PRO A 126 -18.35 -15.35 -0.29
N LYS A 127 -17.98 -15.98 0.82
CA LYS A 127 -17.65 -15.31 2.09
C LYS A 127 -16.21 -15.47 2.55
N LEU A 128 -15.53 -16.51 2.11
CA LEU A 128 -14.21 -16.91 2.58
C LEU A 128 -13.30 -17.25 1.40
N SER A 129 -11.99 -17.13 1.60
CA SER A 129 -11.02 -17.68 0.67
C SER A 129 -10.01 -18.54 1.41
N TYR A 130 -9.53 -19.56 0.72
CA TYR A 130 -8.53 -20.49 1.21
C TYR A 130 -7.25 -20.30 0.43
N GLY A 131 -6.15 -20.13 1.13
CA GLY A 131 -4.83 -20.03 0.55
C GLY A 131 -3.86 -21.00 1.19
N GLU A 132 -2.74 -21.19 0.54
CA GLU A 132 -1.60 -21.91 1.07
C GLU A 132 -0.49 -20.91 1.44
N ALA A 133 0.07 -21.06 2.63
CA ALA A 133 1.22 -20.26 3.04
C ALA A 133 2.43 -20.65 2.20
N THR A 134 2.94 -19.66 1.45
CA THR A 134 4.20 -19.80 0.70
C THR A 134 5.40 -19.37 1.56
N GLU A 135 5.17 -18.45 2.47
CA GLU A 135 6.10 -18.00 3.50
C GLU A 135 5.33 -17.91 4.83
N ASP A 136 5.88 -18.48 5.89
CA ASP A 136 5.25 -18.50 7.22
C ASP A 136 6.32 -18.32 8.31
N THR A 137 6.44 -17.09 8.81
CA THR A 137 7.31 -16.74 9.93
C THR A 137 6.53 -16.42 11.21
N GLY A 138 5.20 -16.64 11.19
CA GLY A 138 4.35 -16.37 12.34
C GLY A 138 2.90 -16.05 11.98
N ILE A 139 2.39 -16.62 10.89
CA ILE A 139 0.96 -16.48 10.52
C ILE A 139 0.07 -17.01 11.63
N ALA A 140 -0.82 -16.17 12.16
CA ALA A 140 -1.76 -16.48 13.21
C ALA A 140 -3.17 -15.96 12.88
N VAL A 141 -4.17 -16.55 13.54
CA VAL A 141 -5.57 -16.07 13.47
C VAL A 141 -5.63 -14.62 13.97
N GLY A 142 -6.36 -13.77 13.25
CA GLY A 142 -6.48 -12.35 13.54
C GLY A 142 -5.44 -11.47 12.83
N ASN A 143 -4.38 -12.02 12.24
CA ASN A 143 -3.46 -11.25 11.43
C ASN A 143 -4.16 -10.58 10.25
N ILE A 144 -3.73 -9.38 9.89
CA ILE A 144 -4.25 -8.65 8.74
C ILE A 144 -3.66 -9.20 7.46
N VAL A 145 -4.46 -9.25 6.41
CA VAL A 145 -4.04 -9.75 5.09
C VAL A 145 -4.32 -8.70 4.04
N ARG A 146 -3.34 -8.42 3.18
CA ARG A 146 -3.48 -7.46 2.08
C ARG A 146 -3.03 -8.06 0.76
N PRO A 147 -3.71 -7.76 -0.36
CA PRO A 147 -3.26 -8.23 -1.67
C PRO A 147 -1.88 -7.66 -1.99
N GLN A 148 -0.96 -8.50 -2.45
CA GLN A 148 0.33 -8.04 -2.94
C GLN A 148 0.10 -7.28 -4.25
N ARG A 149 0.14 -5.94 -4.19
CA ARG A 149 0.10 -5.10 -5.38
C ARG A 149 1.51 -5.02 -5.98
N ALA A 150 1.61 -5.17 -7.28
CA ALA A 150 2.90 -5.12 -7.99
C ALA A 150 3.63 -3.77 -7.90
N SER A 151 3.07 -2.76 -7.26
CA SER A 151 3.61 -1.40 -7.15
C SER A 151 4.12 -0.98 -5.76
N GLU A 152 4.01 -1.84 -4.73
CA GLU A 152 4.53 -1.50 -3.39
C GLU A 152 5.97 -1.98 -3.13
N ALA A 153 6.63 -2.57 -4.14
CA ALA A 153 8.06 -2.81 -4.07
C ALA A 153 8.84 -1.58 -4.51
N SER A 154 8.86 -0.50 -3.77
CA SER A 154 9.79 0.63 -3.86
C SER A 154 9.11 2.00 -3.78
N GLU A 155 8.75 2.42 -2.60
CA GLU A 155 8.90 3.84 -2.25
C GLU A 155 9.15 3.95 -0.74
N VAL A 156 10.34 3.51 -0.35
CA VAL A 156 11.02 4.14 0.78
C VAL A 156 11.38 5.53 0.25
N PRO A 157 10.80 6.62 0.75
CA PRO A 157 11.23 7.95 0.36
C PRO A 157 12.72 8.06 0.70
N PRO A 158 13.57 8.56 -0.21
CA PRO A 158 14.98 8.75 0.10
C PRO A 158 15.06 9.64 1.34
N ALA A 159 15.78 9.17 2.36
CA ALA A 159 16.06 9.93 3.57
C ALA A 159 16.57 11.31 3.13
N ALA A 160 15.93 12.36 3.63
CA ALA A 160 16.37 13.72 3.40
C ALA A 160 17.87 13.83 3.72
N PRO A 161 18.68 14.45 2.85
CA PRO A 161 20.09 14.64 3.13
C PRO A 161 20.22 15.46 4.42
N GLY A 162 20.86 14.87 5.42
CA GLY A 162 21.18 15.52 6.67
C GLY A 162 21.98 16.82 6.41
N PRO A 163 21.92 17.83 7.29
CA PRO A 163 22.60 19.08 7.11
C PRO A 163 24.10 18.83 6.98
N GLY A 164 24.64 19.24 5.83
CA GLY A 164 26.04 19.09 5.47
C GLY A 164 26.95 19.67 6.54
N THR A 165 27.81 18.84 7.09
CA THR A 165 28.94 19.24 7.90
C THR A 165 29.88 20.13 7.08
N GLY A 166 30.10 21.32 7.62
CA GLY A 166 30.84 22.41 7.02
C GLY A 166 32.18 22.00 6.43
N GLN A 167 32.42 22.52 5.26
CA GLN A 167 33.72 22.55 4.63
C GLN A 167 34.71 23.35 5.48
N LYS A 168 35.75 22.67 5.93
CA LYS A 168 36.91 23.28 6.54
C LYS A 168 37.68 24.11 5.51
N PRO A 169 38.02 25.37 5.77
CA PRO A 169 38.80 26.17 4.82
C PRO A 169 40.21 25.59 4.66
N LYS A 170 40.66 25.48 3.41
CA LYS A 170 42.03 25.15 3.04
C LYS A 170 42.95 26.29 3.47
N ASP A 171 43.90 25.96 4.31
CA ASP A 171 45.02 26.83 4.69
C ASP A 171 45.93 27.05 3.47
N VAL A 172 46.04 28.32 3.03
CA VAL A 172 46.97 28.75 1.99
C VAL A 172 48.23 29.17 2.68
N THR A 173 49.18 28.24 2.83
CA THR A 173 50.54 28.59 3.20
C THR A 173 51.23 29.21 1.98
N ASP A 174 51.43 30.49 2.09
CA ASP A 174 52.17 31.33 1.20
C ASP A 174 53.65 30.94 1.23
N LYS A 175 54.19 30.73 0.04
CA LYS A 175 55.57 30.37 -0.22
C LYS A 175 56.36 31.65 -0.42
N VAL A 176 56.91 32.20 0.64
CA VAL A 176 57.90 33.26 0.51
C VAL A 176 59.28 32.63 0.38
N LYS A 177 59.82 32.74 -0.82
CA LYS A 177 61.21 32.51 -1.15
C LYS A 177 61.88 33.85 -1.07
N GLY A 178 62.76 34.06 -0.12
CA GLY A 178 63.66 35.19 0.00
C GLY A 178 65.09 34.72 -0.27
N ASP A 179 65.63 35.29 -1.34
CA ASP A 179 67.07 35.25 -1.61
C ASP A 179 67.82 36.15 -0.65
N LEU A 180 68.87 35.63 -0.07
CA LEU A 180 70.25 36.19 0.04
C LEU A 180 71.11 35.28 0.90
#